data_b0dc0f5d4193758d07d08f1a25575912
#
_entry.id   b0dc0f5d4193758d07d08f1a25575912
#
_cell.length_a   1.000
_cell.length_b   1.000
_cell.length_c   1.000
_cell.angle_alpha   90.00
_cell.angle_beta   90.00
_cell.angle_gamma   90.00
#
_symmetry.space_group_name_H-M   'P 1'
#
loop_
_entity.id
_entity.type
_entity.pdbx_description
1 polymer ?
#
loop_
_entity_poly.entity_id
_entity_poly.type
_entity_poly.pdbx_seq_one_letter_code
_entity_poly.pdbx_strand_id
1 'polypeptide(L)'
;MEHVIIIGGGGTGAAIAHDLILRGFDVSLFERGELLSGTTGRHHGLLHSGARYAVNDPAAARECIQENKVLRHIAPQAIEQNDGLFVALDEADLAFKPSFLENCQVCGIPTRELTARQALALEPELNPSLKTAVQVPDATIDAWRLPLHFFATARANGARIHNFSEVIGFYQANGTITGVRIFNHQSHREYDVPGDVFINAAGAWAGKIGALAGVQLPILPGPGVMVAVNTRLTNMVINRLHKAGEGDIIVPQRQLTILGTSIWLADDPDFVELPRDHEHRIIELCAKLIPAVKKADVHSRWYAIRPLIATTQTNDPLEISRDFDCYDHQHTDNLAGLVSVIGGKATTLRLMAEKTADLICRNTGRNIACKTKTQKLLHYRHFYKHN
;
A
#
# COMPACT_ATOMS: atom_id res chain seq x y z
N MET A 1 10.65 -23.67 17.86
CA MET A 1 9.85 -22.88 16.87
C MET A 1 10.35 -21.47 17.02
N GLU A 2 10.90 -20.89 15.94
CA GLU A 2 11.47 -19.55 16.01
C GLU A 2 10.38 -18.52 16.29
N HIS A 3 10.67 -17.65 17.25
CA HIS A 3 9.81 -16.53 17.61
C HIS A 3 10.15 -15.31 16.74
N VAL A 4 9.22 -14.93 15.89
CA VAL A 4 9.35 -13.79 14.98
C VAL A 4 8.61 -12.59 15.56
N ILE A 5 9.34 -11.49 15.72
CA ILE A 5 8.83 -10.19 16.17
C ILE A 5 8.62 -9.30 14.95
N ILE A 6 7.39 -8.86 14.70
CA ILE A 6 7.05 -7.92 13.62
C ILE A 6 6.79 -6.54 14.22
N ILE A 7 7.44 -5.52 13.70
CA ILE A 7 7.36 -4.13 14.15
C ILE A 7 6.58 -3.33 13.11
N GLY A 8 5.37 -2.90 13.47
CA GLY A 8 4.46 -2.14 12.63
C GLY A 8 3.18 -2.89 12.25
N GLY A 9 2.05 -2.36 12.67
CA GLY A 9 0.69 -2.89 12.46
C GLY A 9 -0.01 -2.33 11.22
N GLY A 10 0.75 -2.01 10.17
CA GLY A 10 0.23 -1.64 8.85
C GLY A 10 -0.16 -2.84 8.01
N GLY A 11 -0.53 -2.61 6.74
CA GLY A 11 -0.92 -3.67 5.81
C GLY A 11 0.20 -4.67 5.53
N THR A 12 1.45 -4.20 5.44
CA THR A 12 2.63 -5.05 5.26
C THR A 12 2.82 -5.98 6.46
N GLY A 13 2.82 -5.44 7.69
CA GLY A 13 2.93 -6.24 8.90
C GLY A 13 1.79 -7.26 9.07
N ALA A 14 0.55 -6.87 8.72
CA ALA A 14 -0.60 -7.76 8.73
C ALA A 14 -0.43 -8.96 7.80
N ALA A 15 0.03 -8.72 6.57
CA ALA A 15 0.25 -9.75 5.58
C ALA A 15 1.44 -10.66 5.95
N ILE A 16 2.53 -10.09 6.50
CA ILE A 16 3.69 -10.84 6.99
C ILE A 16 3.30 -11.75 8.16
N ALA A 17 2.53 -11.23 9.14
CA ALA A 17 2.05 -12.03 10.26
C ALA A 17 1.20 -13.22 9.77
N HIS A 18 0.35 -13.00 8.76
CA HIS A 18 -0.45 -14.07 8.16
C HIS A 18 0.42 -15.11 7.42
N ASP A 19 1.41 -14.70 6.64
CA ASP A 19 2.25 -15.64 5.88
C ASP A 19 3.11 -16.49 6.83
N LEU A 20 3.79 -15.86 7.78
CA LEU A 20 4.71 -16.53 8.70
C LEU A 20 3.98 -17.49 9.65
N ILE A 21 2.81 -17.13 10.17
CA ILE A 21 2.05 -18.05 11.05
C ILE A 21 1.62 -19.29 10.27
N LEU A 22 1.27 -19.16 8.97
CA LEU A 22 0.93 -20.29 8.10
C LEU A 22 2.15 -21.17 7.75
N ARG A 23 3.36 -20.62 7.85
CA ARG A 23 4.62 -21.35 7.71
C ARG A 23 5.11 -21.95 9.05
N GLY A 24 4.30 -21.85 10.11
CA GLY A 24 4.57 -22.48 11.40
C GLY A 24 5.64 -21.77 12.24
N PHE A 25 5.81 -20.45 12.07
CA PHE A 25 6.57 -19.62 13.01
C PHE A 25 5.70 -19.22 14.21
N ASP A 26 6.32 -18.94 15.35
CA ASP A 26 5.66 -18.27 16.47
C ASP A 26 5.72 -16.74 16.21
N VAL A 27 4.58 -16.06 16.10
CA VAL A 27 4.52 -14.67 15.62
C VAL A 27 3.94 -13.76 16.67
N SER A 28 4.69 -12.69 16.99
CA SER A 28 4.20 -11.52 17.75
C SER A 28 4.38 -10.25 16.94
N LEU A 29 3.34 -9.43 16.86
CA LEU A 29 3.38 -8.14 16.17
C LEU A 29 3.12 -7.02 17.17
N PHE A 30 3.93 -5.96 17.09
CA PHE A 30 3.86 -4.76 17.93
C PHE A 30 3.60 -3.52 17.08
N GLU A 31 2.56 -2.76 17.45
CA GLU A 31 2.16 -1.50 16.82
C GLU A 31 2.07 -0.41 17.90
N ARG A 32 2.70 0.74 17.64
CA ARG A 32 2.76 1.85 18.60
C ARG A 32 1.41 2.51 18.89
N GLY A 33 0.52 2.50 17.91
CA GLY A 33 -0.81 3.10 18.02
C GLY A 33 -1.94 2.12 17.71
N GLU A 34 -2.99 2.65 17.11
CA GLU A 34 -4.04 1.82 16.50
C GLU A 34 -3.51 1.09 15.28
N LEU A 35 -3.93 -0.16 15.09
CA LEU A 35 -3.64 -0.89 13.87
C LEU A 35 -4.08 -0.08 12.66
N LEU A 36 -3.27 -0.09 11.60
CA LEU A 36 -3.55 0.57 10.31
C LEU A 36 -3.57 2.10 10.34
N SER A 37 -3.31 2.75 11.47
CA SER A 37 -3.37 4.22 11.64
C SER A 37 -2.33 5.00 10.81
N GLY A 38 -1.28 4.34 10.34
CA GLY A 38 -0.27 4.91 9.46
C GLY A 38 -0.75 5.06 8.01
N THR A 39 0.14 4.87 7.04
CA THR A 39 -0.12 4.99 5.60
C THR A 39 -1.28 4.12 5.13
N THR A 40 -1.42 2.92 5.70
CA THR A 40 -2.38 1.90 5.28
C THR A 40 -3.83 2.37 5.38
N GLY A 41 -4.26 2.91 6.50
CA GLY A 41 -5.64 3.38 6.67
C GLY A 41 -5.93 4.71 5.99
N ARG A 42 -4.92 5.32 5.35
CA ARG A 42 -5.01 6.68 4.80
C ARG A 42 -4.85 6.75 3.28
N HIS A 43 -4.64 5.64 2.57
CA HIS A 43 -4.55 5.66 1.11
C HIS A 43 -5.95 5.75 0.46
N HIS A 44 -6.00 6.12 -0.83
CA HIS A 44 -7.26 6.34 -1.57
C HIS A 44 -8.09 5.09 -1.84
N GLY A 45 -7.56 3.89 -1.58
CA GLY A 45 -8.31 2.65 -1.75
C GLY A 45 -8.36 2.07 -3.17
N LEU A 46 -7.42 2.42 -4.03
CA LEU A 46 -7.32 1.82 -5.37
C LEU A 46 -6.59 0.47 -5.30
N LEU A 47 -7.23 -0.56 -5.84
CA LEU A 47 -6.60 -1.83 -6.21
C LEU A 47 -6.16 -1.73 -7.67
N HIS A 48 -4.87 -1.50 -7.87
CA HIS A 48 -4.31 -1.29 -9.19
C HIS A 48 -4.33 -2.56 -10.05
N SER A 49 -4.76 -2.43 -11.30
CA SER A 49 -4.49 -3.42 -12.36
C SER A 49 -3.03 -3.39 -12.83
N GLY A 50 -2.30 -2.33 -12.52
CA GLY A 50 -0.97 -2.06 -13.02
C GLY A 50 -0.94 -1.13 -14.24
N ALA A 51 -2.07 -0.85 -14.89
CA ALA A 51 -2.13 -0.06 -16.11
C ALA A 51 -1.45 1.32 -15.98
N ARG A 52 -1.59 1.98 -14.83
CA ARG A 52 -0.94 3.27 -14.54
C ARG A 52 0.59 3.20 -14.59
N TYR A 53 1.18 2.04 -14.38
CA TYR A 53 2.63 1.82 -14.36
C TYR A 53 3.15 1.19 -15.66
N ALA A 54 2.30 0.68 -16.53
CA ALA A 54 2.65 -0.17 -17.66
C ALA A 54 3.73 0.43 -18.57
N VAL A 55 3.69 1.74 -18.82
CA VAL A 55 4.63 2.44 -19.68
C VAL A 55 5.96 2.76 -18.99
N ASN A 56 5.91 3.18 -17.71
CA ASN A 56 7.10 3.72 -17.02
C ASN A 56 7.78 2.70 -16.11
N ASP A 57 7.04 1.70 -15.60
CA ASP A 57 7.51 0.66 -14.67
C ASP A 57 6.80 -0.66 -14.96
N PRO A 58 7.17 -1.35 -16.06
CA PRO A 58 6.53 -2.62 -16.46
C PRO A 58 6.66 -3.74 -15.43
N ALA A 59 7.70 -3.73 -14.59
CA ALA A 59 7.88 -4.72 -13.53
C ALA A 59 6.78 -4.55 -12.46
N ALA A 60 6.62 -3.34 -11.92
CA ALA A 60 5.56 -3.02 -10.98
C ALA A 60 4.15 -3.23 -11.58
N ALA A 61 3.97 -2.99 -12.88
CA ALA A 61 2.71 -3.25 -13.57
C ALA A 61 2.34 -4.74 -13.57
N ARG A 62 3.30 -5.64 -13.88
CA ARG A 62 3.09 -7.09 -13.85
C ARG A 62 2.78 -7.60 -12.45
N GLU A 63 3.50 -7.12 -11.44
CA GLU A 63 3.21 -7.47 -10.05
C GLU A 63 1.81 -7.04 -9.64
N CYS A 64 1.41 -5.81 -9.99
CA CYS A 64 0.07 -5.29 -9.68
C CYS A 64 -1.03 -6.16 -10.28
N ILE A 65 -0.97 -6.53 -11.56
CA ILE A 65 -2.05 -7.33 -12.18
C ILE A 65 -2.11 -8.75 -11.59
N GLN A 66 -0.97 -9.33 -11.22
CA GLN A 66 -0.93 -10.64 -10.58
C GLN A 66 -1.57 -10.57 -9.18
N GLU A 67 -1.16 -9.61 -8.35
CA GLU A 67 -1.67 -9.45 -7.00
C GLU A 67 -3.13 -8.98 -6.97
N ASN A 68 -3.56 -8.15 -7.93
CA ASN A 68 -4.97 -7.79 -8.12
C ASN A 68 -5.84 -9.04 -8.26
N LYS A 69 -5.43 -9.99 -9.11
CA LYS A 69 -6.15 -11.27 -9.29
C LYS A 69 -6.15 -12.11 -8.01
N VAL A 70 -5.02 -12.18 -7.31
CA VAL A 70 -4.90 -12.94 -6.05
C VAL A 70 -5.80 -12.32 -4.97
N LEU A 71 -5.72 -11.00 -4.75
CA LEU A 71 -6.52 -10.33 -3.73
C LEU A 71 -8.03 -10.44 -3.99
N ARG A 72 -8.47 -10.33 -5.26
CA ARG A 72 -9.88 -10.60 -5.64
C ARG A 72 -10.31 -12.02 -5.28
N HIS A 73 -9.40 -12.98 -5.36
CA HIS A 73 -9.69 -14.37 -4.99
C HIS A 73 -9.72 -14.58 -3.47
N ILE A 74 -8.72 -14.08 -2.74
CA ILE A 74 -8.57 -14.39 -1.31
C ILE A 74 -9.37 -13.48 -0.37
N ALA A 75 -9.70 -12.25 -0.80
CA ALA A 75 -10.39 -11.24 0.01
C ALA A 75 -11.52 -10.51 -0.76
N PRO A 76 -12.44 -11.22 -1.47
CA PRO A 76 -13.47 -10.58 -2.30
C PRO A 76 -14.37 -9.64 -1.51
N GLN A 77 -14.55 -9.88 -0.22
CA GLN A 77 -15.40 -9.08 0.69
C GLN A 77 -14.83 -7.70 1.04
N ALA A 78 -13.55 -7.45 0.72
CA ALA A 78 -12.89 -6.16 0.91
C ALA A 78 -12.76 -5.36 -0.40
N ILE A 79 -13.27 -5.89 -1.52
CA ILE A 79 -13.05 -5.35 -2.85
C ILE A 79 -14.38 -5.08 -3.54
N GLU A 80 -14.57 -3.86 -4.02
CA GLU A 80 -15.61 -3.49 -4.96
C GLU A 80 -15.06 -3.70 -6.39
N GLN A 81 -15.65 -4.65 -7.12
CA GLN A 81 -15.19 -5.04 -8.47
C GLN A 81 -15.85 -4.12 -9.50
N ASN A 82 -15.35 -2.91 -9.59
CA ASN A 82 -15.98 -1.83 -10.33
C ASN A 82 -15.19 -1.37 -11.56
N ASP A 83 -14.04 -1.99 -11.86
CA ASP A 83 -13.13 -1.65 -12.95
C ASP A 83 -12.64 -0.18 -12.90
N GLY A 84 -11.88 0.23 -13.90
CA GLY A 84 -11.37 1.58 -14.05
C GLY A 84 -11.36 2.04 -15.49
N LEU A 85 -11.45 3.35 -15.70
CA LEU A 85 -11.32 4.02 -16.98
C LEU A 85 -10.09 4.93 -17.00
N PHE A 86 -9.31 4.81 -18.06
CA PHE A 86 -8.31 5.80 -18.44
C PHE A 86 -8.90 6.67 -19.54
N VAL A 87 -9.13 7.96 -19.24
CA VAL A 87 -9.89 8.89 -20.06
C VAL A 87 -8.98 9.84 -20.81
N ALA A 88 -9.11 9.94 -22.13
CA ALA A 88 -8.42 10.90 -22.98
C ALA A 88 -9.28 12.16 -23.17
N LEU A 89 -8.72 13.34 -22.86
CA LEU A 89 -9.40 14.62 -22.96
C LEU A 89 -8.90 15.45 -24.16
N ASP A 90 -7.65 15.31 -24.54
CA ASP A 90 -6.99 16.11 -25.57
C ASP A 90 -6.14 15.26 -26.53
N GLU A 91 -5.49 15.93 -27.48
CA GLU A 91 -4.67 15.28 -28.50
C GLU A 91 -3.39 14.63 -27.91
N ALA A 92 -2.86 15.17 -26.81
CA ALA A 92 -1.70 14.59 -26.13
C ALA A 92 -2.06 13.25 -25.47
N ASP A 93 -3.23 13.16 -24.84
CA ASP A 93 -3.76 11.93 -24.29
C ASP A 93 -4.01 10.88 -25.39
N LEU A 94 -4.54 11.31 -26.56
CA LEU A 94 -4.72 10.43 -27.72
C LEU A 94 -3.38 9.91 -28.26
N ALA A 95 -2.36 10.75 -28.32
CA ALA A 95 -1.02 10.35 -28.76
C ALA A 95 -0.35 9.36 -27.80
N PHE A 96 -0.68 9.40 -26.51
CA PHE A 96 -0.18 8.45 -25.50
C PHE A 96 -0.87 7.07 -25.59
N LYS A 97 -2.11 7.00 -26.09
CA LYS A 97 -2.94 5.78 -26.08
C LYS A 97 -2.29 4.55 -26.72
N PRO A 98 -1.64 4.63 -27.90
CA PRO A 98 -1.02 3.45 -28.52
C PRO A 98 0.05 2.81 -27.62
N SER A 99 0.96 3.60 -27.08
CA SER A 99 1.98 3.12 -26.16
C SER A 99 1.40 2.54 -24.87
N PHE A 100 0.32 3.16 -24.34
CA PHE A 100 -0.39 2.63 -23.18
C PHE A 100 -0.98 1.23 -23.45
N LEU A 101 -1.67 1.03 -24.56
CA LEU A 101 -2.28 -0.25 -24.93
C LEU A 101 -1.24 -1.34 -25.14
N GLU A 102 -0.16 -1.02 -25.88
CA GLU A 102 0.94 -1.94 -26.13
C GLU A 102 1.59 -2.40 -24.82
N ASN A 103 1.93 -1.46 -23.93
CA ASN A 103 2.57 -1.80 -22.66
C ASN A 103 1.62 -2.53 -21.70
N CYS A 104 0.32 -2.23 -21.70
CA CYS A 104 -0.67 -3.02 -20.98
C CYS A 104 -0.68 -4.47 -21.47
N GLN A 105 -0.68 -4.68 -22.79
CA GLN A 105 -0.63 -6.01 -23.38
C GLN A 105 0.65 -6.77 -22.99
N VAL A 106 1.82 -6.12 -23.08
CA VAL A 106 3.12 -6.70 -22.68
C VAL A 106 3.15 -7.07 -21.20
N CYS A 107 2.43 -6.30 -20.35
CA CYS A 107 2.32 -6.58 -18.91
C CYS A 107 1.22 -7.60 -18.56
N GLY A 108 0.42 -8.06 -19.54
CA GLY A 108 -0.68 -9.01 -19.32
C GLY A 108 -1.91 -8.38 -18.64
N ILE A 109 -2.09 -7.07 -18.84
CA ILE A 109 -3.23 -6.29 -18.31
C ILE A 109 -4.31 -6.25 -19.40
N PRO A 110 -5.52 -6.80 -19.15
CA PRO A 110 -6.62 -6.72 -20.09
C PRO A 110 -7.07 -5.25 -20.28
N THR A 111 -7.30 -4.87 -21.53
CA THR A 111 -7.79 -3.54 -21.90
C THR A 111 -9.01 -3.66 -22.82
N ARG A 112 -9.92 -2.71 -22.72
CA ARG A 112 -11.05 -2.54 -23.64
C ARG A 112 -11.16 -1.08 -24.05
N GLU A 113 -10.99 -0.81 -25.34
CA GLU A 113 -11.19 0.54 -25.87
C GLU A 113 -12.68 0.90 -25.93
N LEU A 114 -12.99 2.12 -25.56
CA LEU A 114 -14.35 2.67 -25.54
C LEU A 114 -14.41 3.99 -26.32
N THR A 115 -15.43 4.15 -27.15
CA THR A 115 -15.76 5.46 -27.70
C THR A 115 -16.22 6.41 -26.59
N ALA A 116 -16.18 7.73 -26.83
CA ALA A 116 -16.69 8.73 -25.91
C ALA A 116 -18.13 8.42 -25.46
N ARG A 117 -18.99 8.05 -26.41
CA ARG A 117 -20.40 7.67 -26.15
C ARG A 117 -20.51 6.46 -25.20
N GLN A 118 -19.70 5.45 -25.41
CA GLN A 118 -19.70 4.26 -24.53
C GLN A 118 -19.19 4.59 -23.13
N ALA A 119 -18.14 5.39 -23.01
CA ALA A 119 -17.61 5.82 -21.72
C ALA A 119 -18.63 6.66 -20.93
N LEU A 120 -19.29 7.63 -21.58
CA LEU A 120 -20.37 8.44 -20.97
C LEU A 120 -21.60 7.61 -20.61
N ALA A 121 -21.89 6.54 -21.34
CA ALA A 121 -22.99 5.63 -20.97
C ALA A 121 -22.66 4.81 -19.69
N LEU A 122 -21.38 4.50 -19.45
CA LEU A 122 -20.94 3.83 -18.21
C LEU A 122 -20.84 4.80 -17.04
N GLU A 123 -20.30 6.00 -17.29
CA GLU A 123 -20.04 7.04 -16.28
C GLU A 123 -20.54 8.40 -16.80
N PRO A 124 -21.81 8.74 -16.54
CA PRO A 124 -22.46 9.95 -17.08
C PRO A 124 -21.85 11.27 -16.60
N GLU A 125 -21.18 11.29 -15.42
CA GLU A 125 -20.55 12.48 -14.85
C GLU A 125 -19.17 12.78 -15.46
N LEU A 126 -18.66 11.93 -16.36
CA LEU A 126 -17.40 12.22 -17.08
C LEU A 126 -17.54 13.51 -17.91
N ASN A 127 -16.42 14.18 -18.08
CA ASN A 127 -16.36 15.38 -18.93
C ASN A 127 -16.90 15.07 -20.33
N PRO A 128 -17.96 15.76 -20.79
CA PRO A 128 -18.61 15.47 -22.08
C PRO A 128 -17.70 15.72 -23.29
N SER A 129 -16.59 16.46 -23.13
CA SER A 129 -15.60 16.69 -24.19
C SER A 129 -14.55 15.57 -24.32
N LEU A 130 -14.67 14.48 -23.55
CA LEU A 130 -13.73 13.34 -23.64
C LEU A 130 -13.69 12.79 -25.08
N LYS A 131 -12.51 12.37 -25.50
CA LYS A 131 -12.27 11.82 -26.85
C LYS A 131 -12.50 10.31 -26.93
N THR A 132 -11.97 9.59 -25.95
CA THR A 132 -12.03 8.12 -25.84
C THR A 132 -11.71 7.72 -24.41
N ALA A 133 -11.94 6.45 -24.07
CA ALA A 133 -11.46 5.86 -22.83
C ALA A 133 -10.92 4.43 -23.04
N VAL A 134 -10.10 3.96 -22.12
CA VAL A 134 -9.65 2.57 -22.04
C VAL A 134 -10.07 2.00 -20.69
N GLN A 135 -10.87 0.95 -20.71
CA GLN A 135 -11.28 0.21 -19.52
C GLN A 135 -10.21 -0.80 -19.15
N VAL A 136 -9.92 -0.91 -17.85
CA VAL A 136 -8.94 -1.82 -17.25
C VAL A 136 -9.52 -2.45 -15.97
N PRO A 137 -9.00 -3.60 -15.49
CA PRO A 137 -9.50 -4.27 -14.30
C PRO A 137 -8.93 -3.64 -13.00
N ASP A 138 -9.00 -2.32 -12.85
CA ASP A 138 -8.83 -1.68 -11.55
C ASP A 138 -9.99 -2.07 -10.62
N ALA A 139 -9.86 -1.80 -9.33
CA ALA A 139 -10.95 -1.99 -8.38
C ALA A 139 -10.79 -1.07 -7.18
N THR A 140 -11.82 -0.99 -6.37
CA THR A 140 -11.76 -0.27 -5.10
C THR A 140 -11.57 -1.26 -3.95
N ILE A 141 -10.61 -0.98 -3.06
CA ILE A 141 -10.41 -1.73 -1.80
C ILE A 141 -10.76 -0.87 -0.60
N ASP A 142 -11.34 -1.51 0.40
CA ASP A 142 -11.49 -0.90 1.71
C ASP A 142 -10.13 -0.92 2.43
N ALA A 143 -9.53 0.26 2.58
CA ALA A 143 -8.18 0.46 3.12
C ALA A 143 -7.98 -0.10 4.55
N TRP A 144 -9.06 -0.13 5.35
CA TRP A 144 -9.05 -0.67 6.70
C TRP A 144 -9.40 -2.15 6.74
N ARG A 145 -10.44 -2.55 5.99
CA ARG A 145 -10.93 -3.93 6.05
C ARG A 145 -9.98 -4.93 5.43
N LEU A 146 -9.35 -4.60 4.30
CA LEU A 146 -8.44 -5.54 3.66
C LEU A 146 -7.33 -6.03 4.61
N PRO A 147 -6.54 -5.17 5.26
CA PRO A 147 -5.54 -5.65 6.22
C PRO A 147 -6.12 -6.29 7.47
N LEU A 148 -7.32 -5.87 7.91
CA LEU A 148 -8.00 -6.52 9.03
C LEU A 148 -8.41 -7.97 8.71
N HIS A 149 -8.65 -8.34 7.45
CA HIS A 149 -8.84 -9.73 7.05
C HIS A 149 -7.56 -10.55 7.25
N PHE A 150 -6.39 -9.99 6.93
CA PHE A 150 -5.09 -10.62 7.20
C PHE A 150 -4.87 -10.80 8.71
N PHE A 151 -5.10 -9.76 9.52
CA PHE A 151 -5.01 -9.84 10.97
C PHE A 151 -5.97 -10.86 11.56
N ALA A 152 -7.22 -10.90 11.12
CA ALA A 152 -8.21 -11.87 11.57
C ALA A 152 -7.75 -13.30 11.31
N THR A 153 -7.19 -13.55 10.13
CA THR A 153 -6.69 -14.87 9.76
C THR A 153 -5.42 -15.23 10.53
N ALA A 154 -4.47 -14.28 10.66
CA ALA A 154 -3.26 -14.50 11.43
C ALA A 154 -3.55 -14.82 12.90
N ARG A 155 -4.44 -14.04 13.55
CA ARG A 155 -4.85 -14.25 14.95
C ARG A 155 -5.56 -15.58 15.15
N ALA A 156 -6.45 -15.96 14.23
CA ALA A 156 -7.14 -17.25 14.29
C ALA A 156 -6.18 -18.46 14.15
N ASN A 157 -4.99 -18.24 13.58
CA ASN A 157 -3.92 -19.24 13.49
C ASN A 157 -2.85 -19.09 14.60
N GLY A 158 -3.07 -18.23 15.61
CA GLY A 158 -2.24 -18.13 16.80
C GLY A 158 -1.26 -16.97 16.84
N ALA A 159 -1.25 -16.05 15.86
CA ALA A 159 -0.43 -14.86 15.93
C ALA A 159 -0.91 -13.91 17.06
N ARG A 160 0.03 -13.42 17.85
CA ARG A 160 -0.22 -12.41 18.91
C ARG A 160 -0.05 -11.01 18.35
N ILE A 161 -1.05 -10.15 18.51
CA ILE A 161 -1.08 -8.80 17.97
C ILE A 161 -1.26 -7.81 19.12
N HIS A 162 -0.27 -6.94 19.30
CA HIS A 162 -0.18 -5.95 20.38
C HIS A 162 -0.21 -4.54 19.79
N ASN A 163 -1.35 -3.88 19.87
CA ASN A 163 -1.47 -2.45 19.59
C ASN A 163 -1.08 -1.61 20.82
N PHE A 164 -0.87 -0.32 20.63
CA PHE A 164 -0.37 0.62 21.67
C PHE A 164 0.93 0.15 22.34
N SER A 165 1.73 -0.61 21.62
CA SER A 165 2.97 -1.23 22.10
C SER A 165 4.10 -0.86 21.15
N GLU A 166 4.88 0.16 21.54
CA GLU A 166 5.95 0.74 20.74
C GLU A 166 7.27 0.05 20.98
N VAL A 167 7.97 -0.35 19.92
CA VAL A 167 9.38 -0.77 20.02
C VAL A 167 10.24 0.47 20.18
N ILE A 168 10.89 0.60 21.33
CA ILE A 168 11.74 1.75 21.71
C ILE A 168 13.23 1.42 21.74
N GLY A 169 13.62 0.17 21.51
CA GLY A 169 15.02 -0.24 21.47
C GLY A 169 15.19 -1.70 21.12
N PHE A 170 16.43 -2.07 20.81
CA PHE A 170 16.86 -3.44 20.52
C PHE A 170 17.96 -3.88 21.49
N TYR A 171 17.95 -5.17 21.82
CA TYR A 171 19.05 -5.84 22.48
C TYR A 171 19.89 -6.58 21.45
N GLN A 172 21.21 -6.43 21.59
CA GLN A 172 22.17 -7.04 20.67
C GLN A 172 23.22 -7.82 21.46
N ALA A 173 23.60 -8.97 20.95
CA ALA A 173 24.74 -9.75 21.45
C ALA A 173 25.51 -10.36 20.28
N ASN A 174 26.81 -10.15 20.22
CA ASN A 174 27.71 -10.71 19.20
C ASN A 174 27.25 -10.44 17.75
N GLY A 175 26.77 -9.21 17.44
CA GLY A 175 26.29 -8.85 16.10
C GLY A 175 24.95 -9.44 15.72
N THR A 176 24.17 -9.89 16.71
CA THR A 176 22.83 -10.47 16.49
C THR A 176 21.80 -9.75 17.36
N ILE A 177 20.63 -9.41 16.81
CA ILE A 177 19.49 -8.94 17.60
C ILE A 177 18.93 -10.13 18.39
N THR A 178 18.70 -9.92 19.69
CA THR A 178 18.21 -10.97 20.61
C THR A 178 16.89 -10.62 21.29
N GLY A 179 16.45 -9.36 21.20
CA GLY A 179 15.21 -8.91 21.81
C GLY A 179 14.90 -7.45 21.47
N VAL A 180 13.71 -7.04 21.85
CA VAL A 180 13.22 -5.66 21.75
C VAL A 180 12.75 -5.15 23.11
N ARG A 181 12.95 -3.86 23.35
CA ARG A 181 12.30 -3.14 24.44
C ARG A 181 11.01 -2.51 23.94
N ILE A 182 9.91 -2.75 24.65
CA ILE A 182 8.57 -2.28 24.31
C ILE A 182 8.12 -1.26 25.38
N PHE A 183 7.57 -0.14 24.93
CA PHE A 183 6.78 0.76 25.74
C PHE A 183 5.29 0.59 25.44
N ASN A 184 4.50 0.21 26.44
CA ASN A 184 3.05 0.10 26.29
C ASN A 184 2.35 1.41 26.68
N HIS A 185 1.77 2.09 25.69
CA HIS A 185 1.13 3.39 25.86
C HIS A 185 -0.15 3.37 26.71
N GLN A 186 -0.80 2.21 26.89
CA GLN A 186 -2.01 2.09 27.72
C GLN A 186 -1.67 1.89 29.21
N SER A 187 -0.66 1.06 29.49
CA SER A 187 -0.25 0.77 30.87
C SER A 187 0.89 1.67 31.36
N HIS A 188 1.52 2.46 30.45
CA HIS A 188 2.72 3.27 30.71
C HIS A 188 3.89 2.45 31.29
N ARG A 189 4.06 1.22 30.84
CA ARG A 189 5.12 0.32 31.29
C ARG A 189 6.04 -0.09 30.16
N GLU A 190 7.30 -0.24 30.50
CA GLU A 190 8.29 -0.88 29.65
C GLU A 190 8.42 -2.36 30.02
N TYR A 191 8.68 -3.19 29.00
CA TYR A 191 9.03 -4.60 29.15
C TYR A 191 9.85 -5.08 27.96
N ASP A 192 10.60 -6.16 28.18
CA ASP A 192 11.48 -6.73 27.19
C ASP A 192 10.83 -7.99 26.58
N VAL A 193 11.01 -8.17 25.29
CA VAL A 193 10.52 -9.34 24.55
C VAL A 193 11.68 -9.97 23.78
N PRO A 194 12.10 -11.20 24.15
CA PRO A 194 13.10 -11.93 23.39
C PRO A 194 12.51 -12.49 22.10
N GLY A 195 13.35 -12.65 21.07
CA GLY A 195 12.96 -13.21 19.78
C GLY A 195 14.16 -13.73 19.01
N ASP A 196 13.90 -14.50 17.97
CA ASP A 196 14.91 -15.10 17.10
C ASP A 196 15.07 -14.30 15.78
N VAL A 197 13.96 -13.68 15.30
CA VAL A 197 13.93 -12.90 14.06
C VAL A 197 13.08 -11.66 14.29
N PHE A 198 13.56 -10.53 13.78
CA PHE A 198 12.91 -9.22 13.91
C PHE A 198 12.65 -8.64 12.52
N ILE A 199 11.41 -8.21 12.28
CA ILE A 199 11.00 -7.67 10.99
C ILE A 199 10.52 -6.23 11.17
N ASN A 200 11.25 -5.30 10.61
CA ASN A 200 10.86 -3.91 10.55
C ASN A 200 9.91 -3.70 9.36
N ALA A 201 8.62 -3.62 9.64
CA ALA A 201 7.52 -3.34 8.71
C ALA A 201 6.84 -2.00 9.03
N ALA A 202 7.58 -1.04 9.60
CA ALA A 202 7.07 0.23 10.12
C ALA A 202 6.76 1.27 9.01
N GLY A 203 6.75 0.89 7.72
CA GLY A 203 6.38 1.75 6.61
C GLY A 203 7.23 3.02 6.55
N ALA A 204 6.62 4.21 6.53
CA ALA A 204 7.34 5.48 6.48
C ALA A 204 8.26 5.73 7.69
N TRP A 205 8.04 5.04 8.80
CA TRP A 205 8.85 5.10 10.03
C TRP A 205 9.95 4.04 10.08
N ALA A 206 10.11 3.23 9.04
CA ALA A 206 11.11 2.15 9.04
C ALA A 206 12.54 2.65 9.26
N GLY A 207 12.86 3.86 8.79
CA GLY A 207 14.16 4.49 9.05
C GLY A 207 14.41 4.77 10.54
N LYS A 208 13.37 5.20 11.28
CA LYS A 208 13.46 5.44 12.73
C LYS A 208 13.68 4.11 13.48
N ILE A 209 12.98 3.07 13.11
CA ILE A 209 13.17 1.73 13.68
C ILE A 209 14.56 1.17 13.33
N GLY A 210 15.04 1.34 12.10
CA GLY A 210 16.40 0.97 11.72
C GLY A 210 17.46 1.67 12.54
N ALA A 211 17.29 2.98 12.78
CA ALA A 211 18.21 3.77 13.60
C ALA A 211 18.31 3.27 15.06
N LEU A 212 17.22 2.75 15.65
CA LEU A 212 17.26 2.12 16.98
C LEU A 212 18.13 0.86 17.01
N ALA A 213 18.28 0.18 15.87
CA ALA A 213 19.16 -0.99 15.71
C ALA A 213 20.57 -0.60 15.22
N GLY A 214 20.84 0.69 14.96
CA GLY A 214 22.12 1.18 14.44
C GLY A 214 22.29 1.01 12.94
N VAL A 215 21.21 0.75 12.17
CA VAL A 215 21.25 0.61 10.71
C VAL A 215 20.53 1.77 10.01
N GLN A 216 21.01 2.11 8.82
CA GLN A 216 20.39 3.14 7.98
C GLN A 216 19.64 2.51 6.81
N LEU A 217 18.44 3.00 6.55
CA LEU A 217 17.61 2.58 5.44
C LEU A 217 17.46 3.72 4.41
N PRO A 218 17.49 3.41 3.11
CA PRO A 218 17.33 4.40 2.06
C PRO A 218 15.85 4.77 1.88
N ILE A 219 15.23 5.30 2.93
CA ILE A 219 13.81 5.65 2.92
C ILE A 219 13.59 7.15 2.77
N LEU A 220 12.65 7.51 1.91
CA LEU A 220 12.20 8.89 1.69
C LEU A 220 10.70 8.96 2.02
N PRO A 221 10.31 9.66 3.08
CA PRO A 221 8.90 9.91 3.36
C PRO A 221 8.27 10.75 2.23
N GLY A 222 7.28 10.18 1.54
CA GLY A 222 6.59 10.83 0.42
C GLY A 222 5.12 11.13 0.75
N PRO A 223 4.80 12.20 1.50
CA PRO A 223 3.42 12.56 1.77
C PRO A 223 2.63 12.86 0.49
N GLY A 224 1.31 12.71 0.56
CA GLY A 224 0.39 13.09 -0.49
C GLY A 224 -1.00 13.35 0.07
N VAL A 225 -1.60 14.48 -0.31
CA VAL A 225 -2.95 14.88 0.10
C VAL A 225 -3.99 14.12 -0.70
N MET A 226 -5.08 13.75 -0.06
CA MET A 226 -6.31 13.27 -0.64
C MET A 226 -7.49 14.09 -0.13
N VAL A 227 -8.50 14.24 -0.97
CA VAL A 227 -9.74 14.96 -0.66
C VAL A 227 -10.92 14.01 -0.89
N ALA A 228 -11.81 13.89 0.09
CA ALA A 228 -13.09 13.22 -0.11
C ALA A 228 -14.21 14.25 -0.32
N VAL A 229 -15.05 14.01 -1.32
CA VAL A 229 -16.28 14.78 -1.51
C VAL A 229 -17.49 13.97 -1.08
N ASN A 230 -18.51 14.66 -0.55
CA ASN A 230 -19.68 14.07 0.10
C ASN A 230 -20.73 13.53 -0.90
N THR A 231 -20.27 12.97 -2.01
CA THR A 231 -21.11 12.41 -3.07
C THR A 231 -20.32 11.34 -3.82
N ARG A 232 -20.98 10.24 -4.19
CA ARG A 232 -20.43 9.25 -5.12
C ARG A 232 -20.66 9.72 -6.55
N LEU A 233 -19.64 10.34 -7.14
CA LEU A 233 -19.69 10.92 -8.49
C LEU A 233 -19.43 9.88 -9.59
N THR A 234 -18.89 8.73 -9.27
CA THR A 234 -18.54 7.68 -10.24
C THR A 234 -18.69 6.29 -9.63
N ASN A 235 -18.95 5.29 -10.46
CA ASN A 235 -18.96 3.90 -10.04
C ASN A 235 -17.62 3.22 -10.29
N MET A 236 -16.92 3.61 -11.34
CA MET A 236 -15.62 3.09 -11.73
C MET A 236 -14.48 4.00 -11.20
N VAL A 237 -13.28 3.45 -11.10
CA VAL A 237 -12.09 4.27 -10.88
C VAL A 237 -11.78 5.07 -12.14
N ILE A 238 -11.54 6.37 -12.01
CA ILE A 238 -11.22 7.23 -13.16
C ILE A 238 -9.78 7.69 -13.07
N ASN A 239 -9.04 7.52 -14.15
CA ASN A 239 -7.69 8.01 -14.37
C ASN A 239 -7.64 8.82 -15.66
N ARG A 240 -6.71 9.76 -15.78
CA ARG A 240 -6.38 10.38 -17.06
C ARG A 240 -5.44 9.48 -17.88
N LEU A 241 -5.65 9.41 -19.19
CA LEU A 241 -4.85 8.60 -20.12
C LEU A 241 -3.60 9.37 -20.56
N HIS A 242 -2.63 9.48 -19.65
CA HIS A 242 -1.34 10.14 -19.88
C HIS A 242 -0.25 9.53 -18.96
N LYS A 243 1.00 9.98 -19.12
CA LYS A 243 2.07 9.62 -18.18
C LYS A 243 1.61 9.87 -16.74
N ALA A 244 1.81 8.91 -15.85
CA ALA A 244 1.37 9.01 -14.45
C ALA A 244 1.81 10.33 -13.80
N GLY A 245 0.85 11.09 -13.30
CA GLY A 245 1.03 12.41 -12.71
C GLY A 245 0.38 12.52 -11.34
N GLU A 246 0.22 13.76 -10.87
CA GLU A 246 -0.47 14.07 -9.62
C GLU A 246 -1.94 14.39 -9.83
N GLY A 247 -2.77 14.10 -8.82
CA GLY A 247 -4.13 14.59 -8.69
C GLY A 247 -5.13 14.13 -9.75
N ASP A 248 -4.81 13.12 -10.55
CA ASP A 248 -5.57 12.68 -11.71
C ASP A 248 -6.25 11.32 -11.53
N ILE A 249 -6.47 10.93 -10.27
CA ILE A 249 -7.18 9.70 -9.91
C ILE A 249 -8.43 10.05 -9.11
N ILE A 250 -9.55 9.45 -9.48
CA ILE A 250 -10.83 9.55 -8.78
C ILE A 250 -11.26 8.14 -8.40
N VAL A 251 -11.45 7.90 -7.09
CA VAL A 251 -11.77 6.57 -6.56
C VAL A 251 -13.12 6.63 -5.84
N PRO A 252 -14.14 5.88 -6.28
CA PRO A 252 -15.37 5.76 -5.52
C PRO A 252 -15.14 4.94 -4.26
N GLN A 253 -15.64 5.42 -3.12
CA GLN A 253 -15.59 4.71 -1.84
C GLN A 253 -16.97 4.76 -1.17
N ARG A 254 -17.76 3.72 -1.34
CA ARG A 254 -19.14 3.65 -0.81
C ARG A 254 -19.98 4.83 -1.28
N GLN A 255 -20.33 5.78 -0.37
CA GLN A 255 -21.13 6.97 -0.68
C GLN A 255 -20.28 8.20 -1.03
N LEU A 256 -18.97 8.09 -0.95
CA LEU A 256 -18.02 9.18 -1.16
C LEU A 256 -17.24 8.99 -2.46
N THR A 257 -16.62 10.05 -2.92
CA THR A 257 -15.59 10.01 -3.98
C THR A 257 -14.29 10.59 -3.42
N ILE A 258 -13.20 9.84 -3.56
CA ILE A 258 -11.85 10.26 -3.15
C ILE A 258 -11.11 10.78 -4.38
N LEU A 259 -10.57 11.98 -4.24
CA LEU A 259 -9.78 12.68 -5.23
C LEU A 259 -8.31 12.65 -4.83
N GLY A 260 -7.42 12.45 -5.73
CA GLY A 260 -6.00 12.58 -5.42
C GLY A 260 -5.13 11.55 -6.14
N THR A 261 -3.90 11.60 -5.85
CA THR A 261 -3.22 12.24 -4.73
C THR A 261 -2.09 13.15 -5.25
N SER A 262 -1.69 14.13 -4.45
CA SER A 262 -0.44 14.86 -4.66
C SER A 262 0.77 14.09 -4.12
N ILE A 263 1.98 14.66 -4.29
CA ILE A 263 3.20 14.13 -3.69
C ILE A 263 4.21 15.25 -3.44
N TRP A 264 4.95 15.13 -2.33
CA TRP A 264 6.20 15.86 -2.05
C TRP A 264 7.10 15.01 -1.17
N LEU A 265 8.30 15.44 -0.87
CA LEU A 265 9.19 14.78 0.08
C LEU A 265 9.14 15.50 1.42
N ALA A 266 9.24 14.75 2.51
CA ALA A 266 9.37 15.27 3.87
C ALA A 266 10.59 14.63 4.54
N ASP A 267 11.23 15.37 5.43
CA ASP A 267 12.40 14.89 6.16
C ASP A 267 12.02 13.95 7.30
N ASP A 268 10.89 14.21 7.97
CA ASP A 268 10.41 13.45 9.11
C ASP A 268 8.93 13.05 8.92
N PRO A 269 8.60 11.74 9.03
CA PRO A 269 7.21 11.29 8.89
C PRO A 269 6.30 11.69 10.07
N ASP A 270 6.83 12.13 11.21
CA ASP A 270 6.02 12.62 12.32
C ASP A 270 5.71 14.12 12.22
N PHE A 271 6.51 14.89 11.46
CA PHE A 271 6.37 16.34 11.29
C PHE A 271 6.24 16.71 9.81
N VAL A 272 5.02 16.63 9.29
CA VAL A 272 4.72 16.90 7.88
C VAL A 272 4.01 18.23 7.74
N GLU A 273 4.64 19.19 7.09
CA GLU A 273 3.99 20.44 6.68
C GLU A 273 3.12 20.20 5.44
N LEU A 274 1.85 20.63 5.51
CA LEU A 274 0.90 20.49 4.41
C LEU A 274 0.99 21.70 3.48
N PRO A 275 1.33 21.53 2.19
CA PRO A 275 1.30 22.60 1.22
C PRO A 275 -0.14 23.14 1.03
N ARG A 276 -0.31 24.46 1.07
CA ARG A 276 -1.63 25.11 1.11
C ARG A 276 -2.44 24.98 -0.18
N ASP A 277 -1.78 24.80 -1.31
CA ASP A 277 -2.38 24.77 -2.65
C ASP A 277 -2.73 23.36 -3.15
N HIS A 278 -2.21 22.30 -2.50
CA HIS A 278 -2.36 20.92 -2.97
C HIS A 278 -3.81 20.45 -3.02
N GLU A 279 -4.65 20.84 -2.06
CA GLU A 279 -6.08 20.53 -2.07
C GLU A 279 -6.77 21.15 -3.30
N HIS A 280 -6.57 22.45 -3.51
CA HIS A 280 -7.17 23.16 -4.63
C HIS A 280 -6.69 22.56 -5.96
N ARG A 281 -5.39 22.29 -6.10
CA ARG A 281 -4.81 21.69 -7.30
C ARG A 281 -5.42 20.32 -7.61
N ILE A 282 -5.62 19.46 -6.62
CA ILE A 282 -6.27 18.15 -6.79
C ILE A 282 -7.70 18.31 -7.28
N ILE A 283 -8.48 19.20 -6.67
CA ILE A 283 -9.87 19.50 -7.09
C ILE A 283 -9.90 19.95 -8.55
N GLU A 284 -9.02 20.90 -8.94
CA GLU A 284 -8.96 21.40 -10.30
C GLU A 284 -8.55 20.32 -11.33
N LEU A 285 -7.60 19.45 -10.98
CA LEU A 285 -7.19 18.35 -11.85
C LEU A 285 -8.28 17.31 -12.02
N CYS A 286 -8.93 16.89 -10.94
CA CYS A 286 -10.04 15.94 -10.98
C CYS A 286 -11.27 16.53 -11.70
N ALA A 287 -11.52 17.82 -11.57
CA ALA A 287 -12.61 18.50 -12.26
C ALA A 287 -12.47 18.52 -13.78
N LYS A 288 -11.26 18.37 -14.32
CA LYS A 288 -11.06 18.16 -15.77
C LYS A 288 -11.65 16.83 -16.23
N LEU A 289 -11.60 15.80 -15.38
CA LEU A 289 -12.16 14.47 -15.66
C LEU A 289 -13.66 14.41 -15.37
N ILE A 290 -14.09 14.94 -14.22
CA ILE A 290 -15.47 14.99 -13.75
C ILE A 290 -15.80 16.42 -13.30
N PRO A 291 -16.45 17.25 -14.16
CA PRO A 291 -16.74 18.65 -13.82
C PRO A 291 -17.58 18.85 -12.55
N ALA A 292 -18.42 17.87 -12.18
CA ALA A 292 -19.22 17.92 -10.97
C ALA A 292 -18.40 18.00 -9.67
N VAL A 293 -17.12 17.63 -9.69
CA VAL A 293 -16.20 17.77 -8.56
C VAL A 293 -16.14 19.20 -8.01
N LYS A 294 -16.21 20.24 -8.88
CA LYS A 294 -16.18 21.66 -8.46
C LYS A 294 -17.39 22.09 -7.62
N LYS A 295 -18.50 21.36 -7.74
CA LYS A 295 -19.76 21.69 -7.04
C LYS A 295 -20.01 20.78 -5.85
N ALA A 296 -19.19 19.75 -5.67
CA ALA A 296 -19.35 18.79 -4.59
C ALA A 296 -18.74 19.35 -3.29
N ASP A 297 -19.48 19.17 -2.18
CA ASP A 297 -18.99 19.57 -0.85
C ASP A 297 -17.83 18.69 -0.41
N VAL A 298 -16.75 19.31 0.05
CA VAL A 298 -15.62 18.62 0.65
C VAL A 298 -16.03 18.02 1.98
N HIS A 299 -16.01 16.69 2.08
CA HIS A 299 -16.31 15.95 3.29
C HIS A 299 -15.12 15.93 4.25
N SER A 300 -13.94 15.62 3.73
CA SER A 300 -12.70 15.54 4.53
C SER A 300 -11.46 15.67 3.65
N ARG A 301 -10.36 16.00 4.30
CA ARG A 301 -9.02 16.07 3.71
C ARG A 301 -8.03 15.43 4.66
N TRP A 302 -7.08 14.69 4.10
CA TRP A 302 -6.01 14.05 4.87
C TRP A 302 -4.80 13.80 3.98
N TYR A 303 -3.72 13.36 4.61
CA TYR A 303 -2.52 12.91 3.89
C TYR A 303 -2.11 11.51 4.31
N ALA A 304 -1.42 10.82 3.41
CA ALA A 304 -0.72 9.58 3.68
C ALA A 304 0.74 9.72 3.28
N ILE A 305 1.64 9.05 4.00
CA ILE A 305 3.08 9.14 3.77
C ILE A 305 3.56 7.84 3.13
N ARG A 306 3.98 7.91 1.87
CA ARG A 306 4.54 6.74 1.16
C ARG A 306 5.95 6.45 1.66
N PRO A 307 6.31 5.20 1.95
CA PRO A 307 7.68 4.80 2.22
C PRO A 307 8.46 4.63 0.91
N LEU A 308 8.89 5.73 0.28
CA LEU A 308 9.64 5.65 -0.96
C LEU A 308 11.06 5.16 -0.71
N ILE A 309 11.64 4.45 -1.68
CA ILE A 309 13.04 4.01 -1.62
C ILE A 309 13.90 5.06 -2.33
N ALA A 310 14.86 5.64 -1.62
CA ALA A 310 15.82 6.58 -2.21
C ALA A 310 16.62 5.89 -3.31
N THR A 311 16.73 6.54 -4.46
CA THR A 311 17.56 6.10 -5.57
C THR A 311 18.55 7.20 -5.93
N THR A 312 19.69 6.83 -6.49
CA THR A 312 20.69 7.81 -6.98
C THR A 312 20.31 8.46 -8.31
N GLN A 313 19.18 8.03 -8.91
CA GLN A 313 18.81 8.40 -10.28
C GLN A 313 17.94 9.65 -10.38
N THR A 314 17.12 9.94 -9.37
CA THR A 314 16.22 11.10 -9.41
C THR A 314 15.83 11.57 -8.01
N ASN A 315 15.65 12.89 -7.87
CA ASN A 315 15.03 13.52 -6.69
C ASN A 315 13.56 13.90 -6.94
N ASP A 316 13.03 13.67 -8.15
CA ASP A 316 11.61 13.88 -8.43
C ASP A 316 10.77 12.77 -7.81
N PRO A 317 9.91 13.07 -6.82
CA PRO A 317 9.09 12.06 -6.16
C PRO A 317 8.11 11.35 -7.09
N LEU A 318 7.80 11.92 -8.26
CA LEU A 318 6.96 11.27 -9.28
C LEU A 318 7.70 10.16 -10.04
N GLU A 319 9.02 10.28 -10.17
CA GLU A 319 9.85 9.34 -10.91
C GLU A 319 10.43 8.21 -10.04
N ILE A 320 10.35 8.36 -8.70
CA ILE A 320 10.78 7.31 -7.77
C ILE A 320 9.86 6.09 -7.95
N SER A 321 10.46 4.93 -8.17
CA SER A 321 9.73 3.66 -8.31
C SER A 321 8.83 3.40 -7.09
N ARG A 322 7.68 2.79 -7.36
CA ARG A 322 6.73 2.32 -6.33
C ARG A 322 6.97 0.85 -5.97
N ASP A 323 8.14 0.35 -6.26
CA ASP A 323 8.56 -0.99 -5.90
C ASP A 323 8.87 -1.11 -4.41
N PHE A 324 9.15 -2.32 -3.94
CA PHE A 324 9.52 -2.61 -2.56
C PHE A 324 10.81 -3.42 -2.51
N ASP A 325 11.47 -3.36 -1.38
CA ASP A 325 12.67 -4.16 -1.14
C ASP A 325 12.69 -4.72 0.29
N CYS A 326 13.39 -5.84 0.43
CA CYS A 326 13.62 -6.54 1.69
C CYS A 326 15.11 -6.51 2.00
N TYR A 327 15.51 -5.75 3.01
CA TYR A 327 16.89 -5.59 3.46
C TYR A 327 17.21 -6.62 4.54
N ASP A 328 18.08 -7.57 4.22
CA ASP A 328 18.66 -8.50 5.18
C ASP A 328 19.92 -7.85 5.81
N HIS A 329 19.78 -7.35 7.01
CA HIS A 329 20.83 -6.60 7.69
C HIS A 329 22.05 -7.46 8.07
N GLN A 330 21.94 -8.79 8.04
CA GLN A 330 23.11 -9.66 8.15
C GLN A 330 24.07 -9.45 6.98
N HIS A 331 23.54 -9.22 5.77
CA HIS A 331 24.34 -9.03 4.56
C HIS A 331 24.74 -7.58 4.34
N THR A 332 23.89 -6.62 4.69
CA THR A 332 24.14 -5.20 4.43
C THR A 332 24.91 -4.50 5.55
N ASP A 333 24.71 -4.92 6.81
CA ASP A 333 25.19 -4.21 8.00
C ASP A 333 25.95 -5.10 8.99
N ASN A 334 26.16 -6.38 8.68
CA ASN A 334 26.71 -7.41 9.61
C ASN A 334 25.91 -7.55 10.91
N LEU A 335 24.57 -7.34 10.83
CA LEU A 335 23.64 -7.43 11.95
C LEU A 335 22.63 -8.53 11.72
N ALA A 336 22.85 -9.70 12.34
CA ALA A 336 21.98 -10.86 12.19
C ALA A 336 20.62 -10.68 12.92
N GLY A 337 19.60 -11.37 12.45
CA GLY A 337 18.28 -11.43 13.08
C GLY A 337 17.35 -10.27 12.70
N LEU A 338 17.78 -9.24 11.97
CA LEU A 338 16.95 -8.12 11.53
C LEU A 338 16.75 -8.13 10.02
N VAL A 339 15.49 -7.97 9.60
CA VAL A 339 15.08 -7.73 8.21
C VAL A 339 14.19 -6.50 8.16
N SER A 340 14.42 -5.58 7.22
CA SER A 340 13.54 -4.42 6.99
C SER A 340 12.83 -4.52 5.64
N VAL A 341 11.53 -4.16 5.61
CA VAL A 341 10.71 -4.14 4.40
C VAL A 341 10.21 -2.72 4.18
N ILE A 342 10.60 -2.11 3.07
CA ILE A 342 10.22 -0.74 2.72
C ILE A 342 9.67 -0.67 1.29
N GLY A 343 8.95 0.40 0.98
CA GLY A 343 8.37 0.60 -0.35
C GLY A 343 6.99 -0.05 -0.51
N GLY A 344 6.64 -0.31 -1.75
CA GLY A 344 5.47 -1.07 -2.16
C GLY A 344 4.16 -0.30 -2.21
N LYS A 345 3.11 -1.05 -2.49
CA LYS A 345 1.73 -0.59 -2.70
C LYS A 345 0.75 -1.45 -1.92
N ALA A 346 -0.42 -0.91 -1.58
CA ALA A 346 -1.50 -1.70 -0.97
C ALA A 346 -1.88 -2.92 -1.85
N THR A 347 -1.78 -2.80 -3.16
CA THR A 347 -2.02 -3.91 -4.10
C THR A 347 -1.01 -5.06 -3.92
N THR A 348 0.26 -4.75 -3.60
CA THR A 348 1.34 -5.75 -3.52
C THR A 348 1.63 -6.22 -2.09
N LEU A 349 0.84 -5.81 -1.09
CA LEU A 349 1.10 -6.11 0.33
C LEU A 349 1.29 -7.61 0.62
N ARG A 350 0.52 -8.49 -0.05
CA ARG A 350 0.66 -9.94 0.08
C ARG A 350 1.98 -10.46 -0.52
N LEU A 351 2.36 -9.93 -1.71
CA LEU A 351 3.63 -10.29 -2.35
C LEU A 351 4.82 -9.84 -1.51
N MET A 352 4.76 -8.65 -0.90
CA MET A 352 5.76 -8.17 0.05
C MET A 352 5.93 -9.16 1.20
N ALA A 353 4.81 -9.65 1.75
CA ALA A 353 4.83 -10.65 2.81
C ALA A 353 5.43 -11.98 2.36
N GLU A 354 5.06 -12.48 1.18
CA GLU A 354 5.63 -13.71 0.59
C GLU A 354 7.14 -13.60 0.44
N LYS A 355 7.63 -12.52 -0.16
CA LYS A 355 9.08 -12.27 -0.35
C LYS A 355 9.83 -12.20 0.98
N THR A 356 9.25 -11.50 1.97
CA THR A 356 9.83 -11.41 3.31
C THR A 356 9.87 -12.78 3.99
N ALA A 357 8.76 -13.52 3.96
CA ALA A 357 8.68 -14.83 4.58
C ALA A 357 9.60 -15.86 3.87
N ASP A 358 9.77 -15.77 2.55
CA ASP A 358 10.74 -16.57 1.81
C ASP A 358 12.18 -16.28 2.23
N LEU A 359 12.52 -15.00 2.49
CA LEU A 359 13.82 -14.59 3.01
C LEU A 359 14.04 -15.19 4.42
N ILE A 360 13.06 -15.04 5.32
CA ILE A 360 13.14 -15.59 6.68
C ILE A 360 13.28 -17.12 6.64
N CYS A 361 12.53 -17.82 5.78
CA CYS A 361 12.67 -19.27 5.62
C CYS A 361 14.08 -19.66 5.18
N ARG A 362 14.69 -18.95 4.24
CA ARG A 362 16.08 -19.20 3.83
C ARG A 362 17.06 -18.98 4.99
N ASN A 363 16.94 -17.87 5.72
CA ASN A 363 17.84 -17.52 6.81
C ASN A 363 17.72 -18.50 8.00
N THR A 364 16.56 -19.11 8.20
CA THR A 364 16.32 -20.10 9.26
C THR A 364 16.45 -21.56 8.79
N GLY A 365 16.89 -21.79 7.55
CA GLY A 365 17.07 -23.13 6.99
C GLY A 365 15.75 -23.91 6.77
N ARG A 366 14.60 -23.23 6.73
CA ARG A 366 13.29 -23.83 6.48
C ARG A 366 12.95 -23.81 4.99
N ASN A 367 12.34 -24.88 4.50
CA ASN A 367 11.82 -24.98 3.14
C ASN A 367 10.30 -25.15 3.17
N ILE A 368 9.58 -24.07 3.39
CA ILE A 368 8.11 -24.08 3.53
C ILE A 368 7.50 -23.17 2.45
N ALA A 369 6.72 -23.76 1.56
CA ALA A 369 6.08 -23.03 0.47
C ALA A 369 4.99 -22.07 0.97
N CYS A 370 4.88 -20.92 0.29
CA CYS A 370 3.82 -19.94 0.51
C CYS A 370 2.43 -20.52 0.18
N LYS A 371 1.46 -20.31 1.08
CA LYS A 371 0.06 -20.73 0.90
C LYS A 371 -0.89 -19.54 0.67
N THR A 372 -0.41 -18.32 0.83
CA THR A 372 -1.26 -17.10 0.88
C THR A 372 -1.91 -16.74 -0.45
N LYS A 373 -1.43 -17.27 -1.58
CA LYS A 373 -2.04 -17.05 -2.91
C LYS A 373 -3.42 -17.68 -3.06
N THR A 374 -3.68 -18.76 -2.34
CA THR A 374 -4.90 -19.57 -2.51
C THR A 374 -5.78 -19.61 -1.29
N GLN A 375 -5.20 -19.35 -0.10
CA GLN A 375 -5.94 -19.40 1.15
C GLN A 375 -6.82 -18.16 1.31
N LYS A 376 -8.14 -18.37 1.36
CA LYS A 376 -9.11 -17.31 1.61
C LYS A 376 -8.96 -16.75 3.02
N LEU A 377 -9.03 -15.44 3.11
CA LEU A 377 -8.94 -14.73 4.38
C LEU A 377 -10.29 -14.81 5.13
N LEU A 378 -10.22 -14.94 6.45
CA LEU A 378 -11.37 -14.80 7.32
C LEU A 378 -11.93 -13.38 7.24
N HIS A 379 -13.24 -13.24 7.44
CA HIS A 379 -13.87 -11.93 7.48
C HIS A 379 -13.29 -11.10 8.65
N TYR A 380 -13.02 -9.80 8.43
CA TYR A 380 -12.37 -8.91 9.40
C TYR A 380 -13.03 -8.89 10.78
N ARG A 381 -14.34 -9.14 10.88
CA ARG A 381 -15.08 -9.22 12.16
C ARG A 381 -14.58 -10.32 13.07
N HIS A 382 -13.90 -11.37 12.54
CA HIS A 382 -13.28 -12.40 13.36
C HIS A 382 -12.11 -11.87 14.20
N PHE A 383 -11.51 -10.76 13.81
CA PHE A 383 -10.47 -10.09 14.60
C PHE A 383 -10.99 -9.63 15.98
N TYR A 384 -12.26 -9.23 16.06
CA TYR A 384 -12.88 -8.71 17.29
C TYR A 384 -13.64 -9.80 18.10
N LYS A 385 -13.66 -11.02 17.62
CA LYS A 385 -14.23 -12.13 18.42
C LYS A 385 -13.19 -12.54 19.47
N HIS A 386 -13.57 -12.42 20.71
CA HIS A 386 -12.78 -13.00 21.80
C HIS A 386 -12.95 -14.54 21.70
N ASN A 387 -11.85 -15.27 21.66
CA ASN A 387 -11.85 -16.71 21.83
C ASN A 387 -12.02 -17.03 23.32
#